data_5acaf6403ef05da7e0a5024c91818cbd
#
_entry.id   5acaf6403ef05da7e0a5024c91818cbd
#
_cell.length_a   1.000
_cell.length_b   1.000
_cell.length_c   1.000
_cell.angle_alpha   90.00
_cell.angle_beta   90.00
_cell.angle_gamma   90.00
#
_symmetry.space_group_name_H-M   'P 1'
#
loop_
_entity.id
_entity.type
_entity.pdbx_description
1 polymer ?
#
loop_
_entity_poly.entity_id
_entity_poly.type
_entity_poly.pdbx_seq_one_letter_code
_entity_poly.pdbx_strand_id
1 'polypeptide(L)' 'MYLLDVLPLTNLPKSESQIMSYYYTEDLTQGAIVEIDLNHRLILGLVINSTPIKT' A
#
# COMPACT_ATOMS: atom_id res chain seq x y z
N MET A 1 5.62 -13.30 -5.66
CA MET A 1 4.63 -12.40 -5.05
C MET A 1 5.27 -11.61 -3.91
N TYR A 2 4.81 -10.42 -3.69
CA TYR A 2 5.37 -9.54 -2.66
C TYR A 2 4.27 -9.02 -1.75
N LEU A 3 4.61 -8.84 -0.49
CA LEU A 3 3.74 -8.16 0.47
C LEU A 3 4.20 -6.70 0.57
N LEU A 4 3.32 -5.80 0.19
CA LEU A 4 3.61 -4.36 0.23
C LEU A 4 2.96 -3.75 1.45
N ASP A 5 3.74 -2.99 2.21
CA ASP A 5 3.20 -2.14 3.25
C ASP A 5 3.06 -0.73 2.67
N VAL A 6 1.85 -0.21 2.69
CA VAL A 6 1.49 1.02 2.01
C VAL A 6 0.86 1.99 3.00
N LEU A 7 1.34 3.22 2.98
CA LEU A 7 0.79 4.31 3.78
C LEU A 7 -0.13 5.15 2.90
N PRO A 8 -1.44 5.19 3.18
CA PRO A 8 -2.35 6.04 2.41
C PRO A 8 -1.97 7.52 2.54
N LEU A 9 -2.02 8.22 1.40
CA LEU A 9 -1.63 9.63 1.33
C LEU A 9 -2.82 10.58 1.29
N THR A 10 -4.01 10.09 1.60
CA THR A 10 -5.21 10.90 1.63
C THR A 10 -5.59 11.28 3.07
N ASN A 11 -6.43 12.31 3.20
CA ASN A 11 -6.95 12.73 4.51
C ASN A 11 -7.95 11.71 5.02
N LEU A 12 -7.46 10.70 5.72
CA LEU A 12 -8.31 9.74 6.40
C LEU A 12 -8.47 10.10 7.86
N PRO A 13 -9.61 9.76 8.49
CA PRO A 13 -9.72 9.85 9.93
C PRO A 13 -8.58 9.10 10.61
N LYS A 14 -8.20 9.53 11.82
CA LYS A 14 -7.09 8.89 12.53
C LYS A 14 -7.26 7.39 12.67
N SER A 15 -8.49 6.94 12.84
CA SER A 15 -8.79 5.51 12.96
C SER A 15 -8.54 4.72 11.66
N GLU A 16 -8.44 5.40 10.52
CA GLU A 16 -8.27 4.78 9.22
C GLU A 16 -6.90 5.06 8.58
N SER A 17 -6.09 5.89 9.21
CA SER A 17 -4.77 6.26 8.69
C SER A 17 -3.71 5.24 9.09
N GLN A 18 -4.00 3.96 8.94
CA GLN A 18 -3.09 2.88 9.27
C GLN A 18 -2.37 2.39 8.03
N ILE A 19 -1.17 1.85 8.26
CA ILE A 19 -0.44 1.17 7.21
C ILE A 19 -1.24 -0.05 6.78
N MET A 20 -1.39 -0.20 5.47
CA MET A 20 -2.15 -1.30 4.87
C MET A 20 -1.20 -2.22 4.14
N SER A 21 -1.47 -3.52 4.21
CA SER A 21 -0.66 -4.53 3.54
C SER A 21 -1.41 -5.11 2.37
N TYR A 22 -0.73 -5.23 1.23
CA TYR A 22 -1.31 -5.75 0.00
C TYR A 22 -0.39 -6.77 -0.63
N TYR A 23 -0.97 -7.79 -1.28
CA TYR A 23 -0.20 -8.70 -2.12
C TYR A 23 -0.08 -8.12 -3.51
N TYR A 24 1.12 -8.21 -4.07
CA TYR A 24 1.38 -7.69 -5.41
C TYR A 24 2.33 -8.61 -6.15
N THR A 25 2.24 -8.60 -7.47
CA THR A 25 3.05 -9.49 -8.31
C THR A 25 4.44 -8.94 -8.61
N GLU A 26 4.66 -7.67 -8.41
CA GLU A 26 5.92 -7.02 -8.71
C GLU A 26 6.57 -6.45 -7.46
N ASP A 27 7.90 -6.43 -7.47
CA ASP A 27 8.67 -5.80 -6.41
C ASP A 27 8.69 -4.28 -6.65
N LEU A 28 8.08 -3.54 -5.75
CA LEU A 28 8.05 -2.09 -5.84
C LEU A 28 9.09 -1.49 -4.91
N THR A 29 9.77 -0.47 -5.40
CA THR A 29 10.79 0.23 -4.63
C THR A 29 10.15 0.99 -3.47
N GLN A 30 10.80 0.98 -2.32
CA GLN A 30 10.42 1.82 -1.20
C GLN A 30 10.34 3.28 -1.65
N GLY A 31 9.25 3.96 -1.35
CA GLY A 31 9.00 5.32 -1.80
C GLY A 31 8.16 5.41 -3.07
N ALA A 32 7.85 4.28 -3.71
CA ALA A 32 6.98 4.28 -4.89
C ALA A 32 5.56 4.70 -4.52
N ILE A 33 4.89 5.38 -5.45
CA ILE A 33 3.50 5.78 -5.27
C ILE A 33 2.62 4.80 -6.04
N VAL A 34 1.60 4.29 -5.39
CA VAL A 34 0.66 3.34 -5.99
C VAL A 34 -0.77 3.84 -5.81
N GLU A 35 -1.67 3.38 -6.68
CA GLU A 35 -3.09 3.61 -6.51
C GLU A 35 -3.70 2.42 -5.79
N ILE A 36 -4.50 2.70 -4.77
CA ILE A 36 -5.21 1.66 -4.05
C ILE A 36 -6.70 1.97 -4.04
N ASP A 37 -7.50 0.91 -4.15
CA ASP A 37 -8.95 1.00 -4.10
C ASP A 37 -9.40 0.78 -2.66
N LEU A 38 -9.92 1.82 -2.05
CA LEU A 38 -10.41 1.76 -0.68
C LEU A 38 -11.86 2.23 -0.66
N ASN A 39 -12.78 1.34 -0.32
CA ASN A 39 -14.21 1.64 -0.25
C ASN A 39 -14.73 2.31 -1.54
N HIS A 40 -14.38 1.73 -2.69
CA HIS A 40 -14.77 2.21 -4.02
C HIS A 40 -14.17 3.58 -4.37
N ARG A 41 -13.12 4.00 -3.67
CA ARG A 41 -12.40 5.23 -3.96
C ARG A 41 -10.97 4.88 -4.29
N LEU A 42 -10.44 5.46 -5.36
CA LEU A 42 -9.03 5.33 -5.69
C LEU A 42 -8.25 6.39 -4.91
N ILE A 43 -7.31 5.94 -4.12
CA ILE A 43 -6.44 6.85 -3.35
C ILE A 43 -4.99 6.51 -3.67
N LEU A 44 -4.12 7.47 -3.45
CA LEU A 44 -2.69 7.25 -3.60
C LEU A 44 -2.12 6.71 -2.30
N GLY A 45 -1.14 5.81 -2.43
CA GLY A 45 -0.43 5.25 -1.29
C GLY A 45 1.06 5.27 -1.52
N LEU A 46 1.81 5.39 -0.45
CA LEU A 46 3.27 5.36 -0.46
C LEU A 46 3.73 3.98 -0.02
N VAL A 47 4.53 3.32 -0.86
CA VAL A 47 5.12 2.03 -0.50
C VAL A 47 6.25 2.27 0.49
N ILE A 48 6.08 1.78 1.72
CA ILE A 48 7.09 1.92 2.76
C ILE A 48 7.91 0.65 2.93
N ASN A 49 7.41 -0.48 2.46
CA ASN A 49 8.16 -1.73 2.52
C ASN A 49 7.63 -2.70 1.45
N SER A 50 8.51 -3.55 0.93
CA SER A 50 8.17 -4.60 -0.02
C SER A 50 8.93 -5.86 0.37
N THR A 51 8.22 -6.91 0.72
CA THR A 51 8.81 -8.15 1.20
C THR A 51 8.44 -9.30 0.26
N PRO A 52 9.42 -10.02 -0.28
CA PRO A 52 9.12 -11.21 -1.09
C PRO A 52 8.49 -12.30 -0.24
N ILE A 53 7.48 -12.95 -0.80
CA ILE A 53 6.76 -14.02 -0.12
C ILE A 53 6.85 -15.27 -0.97
N LYS A 54 7.17 -16.39 -0.32
CA LYS A 54 7.08 -17.70 -0.95
C LYS A 54 5.68 -18.22 -0.74
N THR A 55 5.02 -18.55 -1.84
CA THR A 55 3.72 -19.22 -1.80
C THR A 55 3.87 -20.67 -2.17
#